data_400f426f5a703d3a1681787bb707bdbc
#
_entry.id   400f426f5a703d3a1681787bb707bdbc
#
_cell.length_a   1.000
_cell.length_b   1.000
_cell.length_c   1.000
_cell.angle_alpha   90.00
_cell.angle_beta   90.00
_cell.angle_gamma   90.00
#
_symmetry.space_group_name_H-M   'P 1'
#
loop_
_entity.id
_entity.type
_entity.pdbx_description
1 polymer ?
#
loop_
_entity_poly.entity_id
_entity_poly.type
_entity_poly.pdbx_seq_one_letter_code
_entity_poly.pdbx_strand_id
1 'polypeptide(L)'
;PARGIGKGTVEKVMDRARSEGGALIDVARRIAEEGVGRPAKALRGFLAVMDDIVGAVAGQAAGRALEEVVERSGLRGALEKDPTDENMARVENLGALVNAGYDFAREERDPTLQAFMERLVLHAQVDDLDRSTPHVALMTLHNAKGLEFQHVLIVGVEEGLIPHANSRAHEEYEEERRLLYVGMTRARET
;
A
#
# COMPACT_ATOMS: atom_id res chain seq x y z
N PRO A 1 -0.57 0.27 -12.84
CA PRO A 1 0.11 0.39 -14.13
C PRO A 1 0.46 1.85 -14.48
N ALA A 2 1.53 2.06 -15.28
CA ALA A 2 1.94 3.38 -15.71
C ALA A 2 0.86 4.05 -16.58
N ARG A 3 0.54 5.32 -16.27
CA ARG A 3 -0.52 6.10 -16.97
C ARG A 3 0.00 7.39 -17.61
N GLY A 4 1.33 7.52 -17.76
CA GLY A 4 1.94 8.71 -18.33
C GLY A 4 1.95 9.94 -17.40
N ILE A 5 1.67 9.74 -16.11
CA ILE A 5 1.77 10.76 -15.08
C ILE A 5 3.18 10.67 -14.49
N GLY A 6 4.05 11.60 -14.84
CA GLY A 6 5.42 11.67 -14.36
C GLY A 6 5.54 12.42 -13.03
N LYS A 7 6.73 12.33 -12.40
CA LYS A 7 7.04 12.94 -11.10
C LYS A 7 6.68 14.43 -11.04
N GLY A 8 7.07 15.22 -12.06
CA GLY A 8 6.76 16.65 -12.09
C GLY A 8 5.25 16.98 -12.15
N THR A 9 4.42 16.08 -12.70
CA THR A 9 2.96 16.25 -12.67
C THR A 9 2.41 15.98 -11.27
N VAL A 10 2.94 14.96 -10.59
CA VAL A 10 2.58 14.64 -9.20
C VAL A 10 2.98 15.79 -8.28
N GLU A 11 4.21 16.29 -8.38
CA GLU A 11 4.71 17.42 -7.61
C GLU A 11 3.82 18.66 -7.79
N LYS A 12 3.44 18.98 -9.03
CA LYS A 12 2.53 20.09 -9.32
C LYS A 12 1.17 19.94 -8.63
N VAL A 13 0.60 18.73 -8.61
CA VAL A 13 -0.66 18.45 -7.91
C VAL A 13 -0.47 18.63 -6.40
N MET A 14 0.61 18.11 -5.83
CA MET A 14 0.90 18.21 -4.40
C MET A 14 1.14 19.65 -3.96
N ASP A 15 1.93 20.42 -4.70
CA ASP A 15 2.23 21.82 -4.38
C ASP A 15 0.97 22.69 -4.43
N ARG A 16 0.14 22.47 -5.46
CA ARG A 16 -1.13 23.18 -5.57
C ARG A 16 -2.09 22.79 -4.44
N ALA A 17 -2.14 21.52 -4.04
CA ALA A 17 -2.95 21.07 -2.90
C ALA A 17 -2.47 21.67 -1.57
N ARG A 18 -1.15 21.84 -1.38
CA ARG A 18 -0.60 22.52 -0.20
C ARG A 18 -0.95 24.01 -0.17
N SER A 19 -0.96 24.68 -1.32
CA SER A 19 -1.21 26.12 -1.40
C SER A 19 -2.70 26.48 -1.34
N GLU A 20 -3.56 25.69 -1.98
CA GLU A 20 -5.01 25.97 -2.08
C GLU A 20 -5.84 25.21 -1.02
N GLY A 21 -5.28 24.18 -0.42
CA GLY A 21 -6.01 23.20 0.40
C GLY A 21 -6.86 22.27 -0.44
N GLY A 22 -7.43 21.21 0.20
CA GLY A 22 -8.33 20.26 -0.43
C GLY A 22 -7.69 18.90 -0.74
N ALA A 23 -8.52 17.95 -1.17
CA ALA A 23 -8.07 16.62 -1.53
C ALA A 23 -7.26 16.61 -2.83
N LEU A 24 -6.21 15.79 -2.89
CA LEU A 24 -5.35 15.68 -4.08
C LEU A 24 -6.13 15.36 -5.35
N ILE A 25 -7.18 14.56 -5.25
CA ILE A 25 -8.00 14.17 -6.39
C ILE A 25 -8.76 15.37 -6.99
N ASP A 26 -9.26 16.27 -6.14
CA ASP A 26 -9.99 17.45 -6.58
C ASP A 26 -9.05 18.46 -7.26
N VAL A 27 -7.83 18.61 -6.70
CA VAL A 27 -6.79 19.42 -7.31
C VAL A 27 -6.34 18.84 -8.66
N ALA A 28 -6.16 17.51 -8.73
CA ALA A 28 -5.84 16.85 -10.00
C ALA A 28 -6.93 17.06 -11.05
N ARG A 29 -8.21 17.08 -10.64
CA ARG A 29 -9.35 17.35 -11.51
C ARG A 29 -9.31 18.77 -12.06
N ARG A 30 -9.11 19.78 -11.20
CA ARG A 30 -8.95 21.17 -11.65
C ARG A 30 -7.75 21.34 -12.60
N ILE A 31 -6.60 20.77 -12.28
CA ILE A 31 -5.43 20.83 -13.17
C ILE A 31 -5.69 20.15 -14.51
N ALA A 32 -6.45 19.05 -14.53
CA ALA A 32 -6.82 18.35 -15.74
C ALA A 32 -7.79 19.16 -16.63
N GLU A 33 -8.72 19.90 -16.02
CA GLU A 33 -9.69 20.77 -16.70
C GLU A 33 -9.03 22.04 -17.27
N GLU A 34 -8.25 22.73 -16.46
CA GLU A 34 -7.57 23.98 -16.83
C GLU A 34 -6.38 23.74 -17.76
N GLY A 35 -5.75 22.58 -17.68
CA GLY A 35 -4.50 22.28 -18.36
C GLY A 35 -4.68 21.80 -19.80
N VAL A 36 -3.63 21.99 -20.57
CA VAL A 36 -3.51 21.51 -21.95
C VAL A 36 -2.31 20.59 -22.13
N GLY A 37 -2.27 19.81 -23.21
CA GLY A 37 -1.16 18.99 -23.57
C GLY A 37 -1.13 17.62 -22.83
N ARG A 38 0.04 16.96 -22.92
CA ARG A 38 0.22 15.57 -22.48
C ARG A 38 -0.05 15.34 -20.98
N PRO A 39 0.41 16.20 -20.05
CA PRO A 39 0.15 16.01 -18.61
C PRO A 39 -1.34 16.07 -18.25
N ALA A 40 -2.06 17.05 -18.78
CA ALA A 40 -3.49 17.20 -18.53
C ALA A 40 -4.30 16.02 -19.15
N LYS A 41 -3.89 15.54 -20.33
CA LYS A 41 -4.49 14.35 -20.95
C LYS A 41 -4.27 13.09 -20.09
N ALA A 42 -3.06 12.93 -19.52
CA ALA A 42 -2.74 11.80 -18.65
C ALA A 42 -3.56 11.85 -17.35
N LEU A 43 -3.71 13.03 -16.74
CA LEU A 43 -4.57 13.22 -15.57
C LEU A 43 -6.04 12.91 -15.88
N ARG A 44 -6.58 13.40 -16.99
CA ARG A 44 -7.96 13.05 -17.41
C ARG A 44 -8.16 11.55 -17.57
N GLY A 45 -7.20 10.86 -18.21
CA GLY A 45 -7.25 9.40 -18.34
C GLY A 45 -7.22 8.66 -16.98
N PHE A 46 -6.42 9.14 -16.06
CA PHE A 46 -6.39 8.59 -14.69
C PHE A 46 -7.72 8.83 -13.95
N LEU A 47 -8.22 10.07 -14.00
CA LEU A 47 -9.48 10.44 -13.35
C LEU A 47 -10.66 9.65 -13.90
N ALA A 48 -10.71 9.45 -15.22
CA ALA A 48 -11.77 8.63 -15.85
C ALA A 48 -11.75 7.18 -15.30
N VAL A 49 -10.58 6.58 -15.10
CA VAL A 49 -10.47 5.25 -14.48
C VAL A 49 -10.93 5.29 -13.02
N MET A 50 -10.59 6.33 -12.26
CA MET A 50 -11.03 6.46 -10.87
C MET A 50 -12.55 6.61 -10.78
N ASP A 51 -13.16 7.43 -11.64
CA ASP A 51 -14.61 7.64 -11.70
C ASP A 51 -15.33 6.34 -12.09
N ASP A 52 -14.79 5.59 -13.07
CA ASP A 52 -15.32 4.28 -13.47
C ASP A 52 -15.27 3.27 -12.32
N ILE A 53 -14.14 3.20 -11.58
CA ILE A 53 -14.00 2.34 -10.40
C ILE A 53 -15.02 2.74 -9.33
N VAL A 54 -15.10 4.02 -8.97
CA VAL A 54 -16.02 4.52 -7.95
C VAL A 54 -17.46 4.17 -8.30
N GLY A 55 -17.85 4.35 -9.57
CA GLY A 55 -19.17 3.97 -10.05
C GLY A 55 -19.43 2.47 -9.98
N ALA A 56 -18.45 1.65 -10.32
CA ALA A 56 -18.58 0.20 -10.33
C ALA A 56 -18.66 -0.43 -8.93
N VAL A 57 -17.96 0.15 -7.93
CA VAL A 57 -17.94 -0.39 -6.55
C VAL A 57 -19.10 0.10 -5.70
N ALA A 58 -19.85 1.12 -6.14
CA ALA A 58 -20.94 1.69 -5.38
C ALA A 58 -22.02 0.64 -5.07
N GLY A 59 -22.30 0.42 -3.78
CA GLY A 59 -23.28 -0.55 -3.32
C GLY A 59 -22.90 -2.02 -3.49
N GLN A 60 -21.67 -2.32 -3.90
CA GLN A 60 -21.19 -3.70 -4.00
C GLN A 60 -20.66 -4.22 -2.65
N ALA A 61 -20.79 -5.54 -2.44
CA ALA A 61 -20.13 -6.21 -1.34
C ALA A 61 -18.60 -6.24 -1.54
N ALA A 62 -17.84 -6.35 -0.45
CA ALA A 62 -16.39 -6.19 -0.41
C ALA A 62 -15.66 -7.02 -1.47
N GLY A 63 -15.94 -8.32 -1.58
CA GLY A 63 -15.28 -9.19 -2.56
C GLY A 63 -15.54 -8.74 -4.01
N ARG A 64 -16.77 -8.41 -4.34
CA ARG A 64 -17.12 -7.92 -5.69
C ARG A 64 -16.50 -6.55 -5.97
N ALA A 65 -16.53 -5.65 -4.98
CA ALA A 65 -15.91 -4.34 -5.10
C ALA A 65 -14.39 -4.44 -5.35
N LEU A 66 -13.69 -5.32 -4.61
CA LEU A 66 -12.25 -5.57 -4.80
C LEU A 66 -11.95 -6.13 -6.19
N GLU A 67 -12.77 -7.06 -6.68
CA GLU A 67 -12.63 -7.62 -8.02
C GLU A 67 -12.75 -6.52 -9.09
N GLU A 68 -13.77 -5.65 -9.00
CA GLU A 68 -13.92 -4.51 -9.90
C GLU A 68 -12.73 -3.55 -9.85
N VAL A 69 -12.21 -3.26 -8.65
CA VAL A 69 -11.01 -2.42 -8.50
C VAL A 69 -9.80 -3.04 -9.19
N VAL A 70 -9.53 -4.33 -8.99
CA VAL A 70 -8.39 -5.04 -9.58
C VAL A 70 -8.48 -5.05 -11.10
N GLU A 71 -9.66 -5.36 -11.64
CA GLU A 71 -9.88 -5.45 -13.10
C GLU A 71 -9.83 -4.07 -13.76
N ARG A 72 -10.62 -3.10 -13.30
CA ARG A 72 -10.73 -1.77 -13.91
C ARG A 72 -9.46 -0.93 -13.75
N SER A 73 -8.72 -1.12 -12.65
CA SER A 73 -7.39 -0.49 -12.52
C SER A 73 -6.37 -1.03 -13.51
N GLY A 74 -6.61 -2.18 -14.14
CA GLY A 74 -5.66 -2.86 -15.02
C GLY A 74 -4.40 -3.34 -14.30
N LEU A 75 -4.43 -3.44 -12.97
CA LEU A 75 -3.26 -3.81 -12.16
C LEU A 75 -2.85 -5.25 -12.45
N ARG A 76 -3.81 -6.20 -12.44
CA ARG A 76 -3.56 -7.61 -12.78
C ARG A 76 -2.94 -7.75 -14.16
N GLY A 77 -3.57 -7.18 -15.20
CA GLY A 77 -3.06 -7.27 -16.56
C GLY A 77 -1.70 -6.59 -16.77
N ALA A 78 -1.33 -5.62 -15.95
CA ALA A 78 0.01 -5.03 -15.98
C ALA A 78 1.07 -5.96 -15.39
N LEU A 79 0.76 -6.69 -14.32
CA LEU A 79 1.65 -7.68 -13.69
C LEU A 79 1.82 -8.92 -14.60
N GLU A 80 0.75 -9.40 -15.20
CA GLU A 80 0.76 -10.57 -16.09
C GLU A 80 1.52 -10.33 -17.41
N LYS A 81 1.68 -9.07 -17.84
CA LYS A 81 2.49 -8.71 -19.03
C LYS A 81 3.98 -8.91 -18.86
N ASP A 82 4.47 -8.91 -17.62
CA ASP A 82 5.87 -9.16 -17.26
C ASP A 82 5.90 -10.26 -16.19
N PRO A 83 5.76 -11.55 -16.59
CA PRO A 83 5.53 -12.67 -15.68
C PRO A 83 6.83 -13.13 -14.97
N THR A 84 7.42 -12.26 -14.18
CA THR A 84 8.47 -12.63 -13.23
C THR A 84 7.87 -13.36 -12.03
N ASP A 85 8.67 -14.16 -11.31
CA ASP A 85 8.21 -14.85 -10.08
C ASP A 85 7.61 -13.86 -9.08
N GLU A 86 8.20 -12.67 -8.96
CA GLU A 86 7.70 -11.60 -8.09
C GLU A 86 6.32 -11.08 -8.55
N ASN A 87 6.15 -10.84 -9.84
CA ASN A 87 4.87 -10.37 -10.38
C ASN A 87 3.78 -11.45 -10.31
N MET A 88 4.14 -12.72 -10.49
CA MET A 88 3.21 -13.83 -10.31
C MET A 88 2.76 -13.95 -8.86
N ALA A 89 3.67 -13.85 -7.88
CA ALA A 89 3.32 -13.80 -6.45
C ALA A 89 2.39 -12.61 -6.13
N ARG A 90 2.61 -11.45 -6.74
CA ARG A 90 1.70 -10.30 -6.59
C ARG A 90 0.31 -10.56 -7.17
N VAL A 91 0.19 -11.26 -8.29
CA VAL A 91 -1.11 -11.67 -8.86
C VAL A 91 -1.83 -12.63 -7.91
N GLU A 92 -1.12 -13.59 -7.34
CA GLU A 92 -1.68 -14.50 -6.32
C GLU A 92 -2.17 -13.74 -5.08
N ASN A 93 -1.39 -12.76 -4.59
CA ASN A 93 -1.79 -11.90 -3.47
C ASN A 93 -3.05 -11.06 -3.78
N LEU A 94 -3.20 -10.57 -5.01
CA LEU A 94 -4.43 -9.89 -5.43
C LEU A 94 -5.62 -10.85 -5.41
N GLY A 95 -5.43 -12.09 -5.85
CA GLY A 95 -6.44 -13.15 -5.76
C GLY A 95 -6.84 -13.47 -4.32
N ALA A 96 -5.85 -13.60 -3.44
CA ALA A 96 -6.07 -13.84 -2.01
C ALA A 96 -6.85 -12.70 -1.34
N LEU A 97 -6.53 -11.44 -1.68
CA LEU A 97 -7.25 -10.27 -1.17
C LEU A 97 -8.72 -10.25 -1.62
N VAL A 98 -8.99 -10.56 -2.88
CA VAL A 98 -10.35 -10.65 -3.41
C VAL A 98 -11.13 -11.77 -2.70
N ASN A 99 -10.52 -12.95 -2.52
CA ASN A 99 -11.14 -14.05 -1.79
C ASN A 99 -11.45 -13.70 -0.34
N ALA A 100 -10.52 -13.04 0.37
CA ALA A 100 -10.76 -12.55 1.73
C ALA A 100 -11.94 -11.57 1.80
N GLY A 101 -12.12 -10.71 0.77
CA GLY A 101 -13.28 -9.85 0.65
C GLY A 101 -14.60 -10.60 0.45
N TYR A 102 -14.59 -11.71 -0.30
CA TYR A 102 -15.76 -12.57 -0.46
C TYR A 102 -16.10 -13.32 0.82
N ASP A 103 -15.09 -13.82 1.55
CA ASP A 103 -15.30 -14.52 2.82
C ASP A 103 -15.86 -13.55 3.87
N PHE A 104 -15.27 -12.35 3.98
CA PHE A 104 -15.80 -11.27 4.81
C PHE A 104 -17.27 -10.98 4.52
N ALA A 105 -17.64 -10.87 3.25
CA ALA A 105 -19.00 -10.54 2.84
C ALA A 105 -20.02 -11.65 3.15
N ARG A 106 -19.57 -12.89 3.39
CA ARG A 106 -20.45 -14.00 3.82
C ARG A 106 -20.68 -14.01 5.33
N GLU A 107 -19.70 -13.53 6.10
CA GLU A 107 -19.70 -13.61 7.56
C GLU A 107 -20.30 -12.38 8.23
N GLU A 108 -20.15 -11.21 7.60
CA GLU A 108 -20.49 -9.94 8.21
C GLU A 108 -21.87 -9.40 7.80
N ARG A 109 -22.53 -8.69 8.73
CA ARG A 109 -23.82 -8.05 8.47
C ARG A 109 -23.70 -6.84 7.56
N ASP A 110 -22.58 -6.13 7.64
CA ASP A 110 -22.22 -5.02 6.76
C ASP A 110 -21.11 -5.46 5.81
N PRO A 111 -21.44 -6.03 4.65
CA PRO A 111 -20.47 -6.59 3.72
C PRO A 111 -19.79 -5.53 2.85
N THR A 112 -19.80 -4.26 3.23
CA THR A 112 -19.27 -3.16 2.42
C THR A 112 -17.72 -3.20 2.32
N LEU A 113 -17.20 -2.64 1.23
CA LEU A 113 -15.76 -2.45 1.07
C LEU A 113 -15.17 -1.59 2.21
N GLN A 114 -15.92 -0.58 2.67
CA GLN A 114 -15.47 0.27 3.78
C GLN A 114 -15.30 -0.55 5.06
N ALA A 115 -16.30 -1.34 5.46
CA ALA A 115 -16.23 -2.17 6.66
C ALA A 115 -15.08 -3.20 6.56
N PHE A 116 -14.85 -3.77 5.37
CA PHE A 116 -13.72 -4.66 5.12
C PHE A 116 -12.37 -3.94 5.33
N MET A 117 -12.20 -2.74 4.79
CA MET A 117 -10.98 -1.95 4.95
C MET A 117 -10.74 -1.55 6.41
N GLU A 118 -11.79 -1.17 7.15
CA GLU A 118 -11.72 -0.89 8.59
C GLU A 118 -11.26 -2.12 9.37
N ARG A 119 -11.81 -3.30 9.05
CA ARG A 119 -11.38 -4.57 9.64
C ARG A 119 -9.90 -4.88 9.34
N LEU A 120 -9.44 -4.69 8.11
CA LEU A 120 -8.03 -4.90 7.75
C LEU A 120 -7.10 -3.98 8.54
N VAL A 121 -7.45 -2.70 8.71
CA VAL A 121 -6.65 -1.75 9.50
C VAL A 121 -6.60 -2.18 10.95
N LEU A 122 -7.72 -2.61 11.54
CA LEU A 122 -7.78 -3.14 12.89
C LEU A 122 -6.95 -4.42 13.04
N HIS A 123 -7.04 -5.35 12.10
CA HIS A 123 -6.23 -6.58 12.11
C HIS A 123 -4.73 -6.29 11.96
N ALA A 124 -4.35 -5.37 11.09
CA ALA A 124 -2.94 -4.95 10.96
C ALA A 124 -2.40 -4.31 12.26
N GLN A 125 -3.28 -3.78 13.13
CA GLN A 125 -2.93 -3.30 14.47
C GLN A 125 -3.02 -4.40 15.54
N VAL A 126 -3.81 -5.47 15.30
CA VAL A 126 -4.11 -6.56 16.25
C VAL A 126 -3.42 -7.88 15.86
N ASP A 127 -2.74 -7.97 14.72
CA ASP A 127 -1.78 -9.05 14.42
C ASP A 127 -0.60 -9.07 15.44
N ASP A 128 -0.81 -8.30 16.49
CA ASP A 128 -0.20 -8.43 17.77
C ASP A 128 -0.66 -9.70 18.47
N LEU A 129 0.06 -10.81 18.11
CA LEU A 129 0.46 -11.78 19.11
C LEU A 129 -0.69 -12.20 20.05
N ASP A 130 -1.30 -13.30 19.76
CA ASP A 130 -1.91 -14.12 20.83
C ASP A 130 -0.81 -14.39 21.88
N ARG A 131 -0.67 -13.45 22.83
CA ARG A 131 0.31 -13.48 23.92
C ARG A 131 0.05 -14.61 24.91
N SER A 132 -1.02 -15.37 24.70
CA SER A 132 -1.41 -16.46 25.61
C SER A 132 -0.55 -17.71 25.42
N THR A 133 0.06 -17.89 24.24
CA THR A 133 0.89 -19.05 23.94
C THR A 133 2.35 -18.63 23.74
N PRO A 134 3.35 -19.30 24.40
CA PRO A 134 4.75 -19.02 24.15
C PRO A 134 5.13 -19.27 22.67
N HIS A 135 5.55 -18.23 21.96
CA HIS A 135 5.95 -18.32 20.56
C HIS A 135 7.08 -17.36 20.25
N VAL A 136 7.80 -17.61 19.15
CA VAL A 136 8.77 -16.70 18.59
C VAL A 136 8.12 -15.95 17.42
N ALA A 137 8.02 -14.63 17.52
CA ALA A 137 7.49 -13.80 16.47
C ALA A 137 8.58 -13.51 15.43
N LEU A 138 8.30 -13.77 14.16
CA LEU A 138 9.16 -13.41 13.02
C LEU A 138 8.51 -12.26 12.27
N MET A 139 9.25 -11.15 12.10
CA MET A 139 8.73 -9.96 11.44
C MET A 139 9.85 -9.13 10.82
N THR A 140 9.49 -8.19 9.94
CA THR A 140 10.43 -7.21 9.44
C THR A 140 10.66 -6.10 10.46
N LEU A 141 11.80 -5.38 10.37
CA LEU A 141 12.09 -4.22 11.22
C LEU A 141 11.01 -3.12 11.08
N HIS A 142 10.45 -2.95 9.89
CA HIS A 142 9.35 -2.01 9.67
C HIS A 142 8.09 -2.37 10.45
N ASN A 143 7.74 -3.64 10.50
CA ASN A 143 6.57 -4.13 11.23
C ASN A 143 6.77 -4.10 12.74
N ALA A 144 8.01 -4.07 13.21
CA ALA A 144 8.33 -3.97 14.63
C ALA A 144 8.12 -2.55 15.22
N LYS A 145 7.88 -1.53 14.36
CA LYS A 145 7.65 -0.16 14.83
C LYS A 145 6.39 -0.07 15.67
N GLY A 146 6.55 0.43 16.91
CA GLY A 146 5.42 0.56 17.87
C GLY A 146 5.19 -0.66 18.75
N LEU A 147 5.83 -1.81 18.46
CA LEU A 147 5.78 -3.00 19.29
C LEU A 147 6.95 -3.01 20.29
N GLU A 148 6.82 -3.83 21.34
CA GLU A 148 7.89 -4.06 22.34
C GLU A 148 7.91 -5.53 22.72
N PHE A 149 9.12 -6.09 22.83
CA PHE A 149 9.37 -7.50 23.16
C PHE A 149 10.34 -7.60 24.31
N GLN A 150 10.26 -8.69 25.08
CA GLN A 150 11.20 -8.92 26.17
C GLN A 150 12.63 -9.09 25.63
N HIS A 151 12.78 -9.91 24.59
CA HIS A 151 14.03 -10.13 23.89
C HIS A 151 13.84 -9.95 22.38
N VAL A 152 14.82 -9.36 21.72
CA VAL A 152 14.83 -9.15 20.26
C VAL A 152 16.12 -9.71 19.68
N LEU A 153 15.98 -10.49 18.63
CA LEU A 153 17.08 -11.00 17.82
C LEU A 153 16.99 -10.39 16.42
N ILE A 154 17.94 -9.56 16.06
CA ILE A 154 18.01 -8.97 14.72
C ILE A 154 18.99 -9.83 13.91
N VAL A 155 18.48 -10.47 12.87
CA VAL A 155 19.28 -11.31 11.96
C VAL A 155 19.61 -10.57 10.68
N GLY A 156 20.68 -10.98 9.99
CA GLY A 156 21.06 -10.37 8.71
C GLY A 156 21.64 -8.95 8.83
N VAL A 157 22.28 -8.62 9.97
CA VAL A 157 23.00 -7.34 10.12
C VAL A 157 24.37 -7.48 9.46
N GLU A 158 24.38 -7.41 8.13
CA GLU A 158 25.57 -7.52 7.31
C GLU A 158 25.41 -6.67 6.04
N GLU A 159 26.53 -6.26 5.43
CA GLU A 159 26.51 -5.47 4.20
C GLU A 159 25.71 -6.18 3.09
N GLY A 160 24.81 -5.44 2.47
CA GLY A 160 23.91 -5.93 1.42
C GLY A 160 22.54 -6.34 1.92
N LEU A 161 22.35 -6.60 3.21
CA LEU A 161 21.06 -6.83 3.84
C LEU A 161 20.66 -5.65 4.75
N ILE A 162 21.49 -5.28 5.72
CA ILE A 162 21.33 -4.08 6.55
C ILE A 162 22.73 -3.46 6.72
N PRO A 163 23.08 -2.38 5.99
CA PRO A 163 22.26 -1.64 5.01
C PRO A 163 22.02 -2.42 3.71
N HIS A 164 20.84 -2.21 3.09
CA HIS A 164 20.43 -2.92 1.89
C HIS A 164 21.35 -2.58 0.69
N ALA A 165 21.67 -3.55 -0.17
CA ALA A 165 22.58 -3.40 -1.31
C ALA A 165 22.20 -2.30 -2.31
N ASN A 166 20.94 -1.90 -2.35
CA ASN A 166 20.44 -0.83 -3.20
C ASN A 166 20.52 0.57 -2.56
N SER A 167 20.82 0.66 -1.26
CA SER A 167 20.98 1.92 -0.54
C SER A 167 22.34 2.52 -0.88
N ARG A 168 22.40 3.42 -1.87
CA ARG A 168 23.63 4.02 -2.39
C ARG A 168 23.80 5.50 -2.03
N ALA A 169 22.71 6.20 -1.74
CA ALA A 169 22.75 7.59 -1.31
C ALA A 169 22.96 7.70 0.20
N HIS A 170 23.61 8.78 0.65
CA HIS A 170 23.83 9.02 2.08
C HIS A 170 22.53 9.04 2.89
N GLU A 171 21.46 9.60 2.33
CA GLU A 171 20.14 9.65 2.95
C GLU A 171 19.52 8.25 3.12
N GLU A 172 19.73 7.35 2.17
CA GLU A 172 19.27 5.96 2.22
C GLU A 172 20.02 5.16 3.31
N TYR A 173 21.35 5.38 3.47
CA TYR A 173 22.11 4.80 4.57
C TYR A 173 21.65 5.29 5.94
N GLU A 174 21.31 6.55 6.06
CA GLU A 174 20.76 7.12 7.30
C GLU A 174 19.38 6.52 7.64
N GLU A 175 18.56 6.23 6.65
CA GLU A 175 17.26 5.58 6.88
C GLU A 175 17.44 4.12 7.30
N GLU A 176 18.34 3.36 6.68
CA GLU A 176 18.68 2.00 7.10
C GLU A 176 19.22 1.97 8.54
N ARG A 177 20.06 2.95 8.90
CA ARG A 177 20.55 3.09 10.27
C ARG A 177 19.42 3.39 11.26
N ARG A 178 18.47 4.25 10.90
CA ARG A 178 17.28 4.52 11.71
C ARG A 178 16.42 3.28 11.88
N LEU A 179 16.26 2.51 10.82
CA LEU A 179 15.50 1.27 10.84
C LEU A 179 16.14 0.25 11.80
N LEU A 180 17.46 0.07 11.74
CA LEU A 180 18.19 -0.77 12.67
C LEU A 180 18.03 -0.28 14.12
N TYR A 181 18.14 1.04 14.37
CA TYR A 181 17.93 1.62 15.67
C TYR A 181 16.51 1.35 16.20
N VAL A 182 15.48 1.47 15.34
CA VAL A 182 14.10 1.11 15.71
C VAL A 182 14.03 -0.33 16.17
N GLY A 183 14.64 -1.28 15.44
CA GLY A 183 14.68 -2.68 15.83
C GLY A 183 15.35 -2.90 17.17
N MET A 184 16.50 -2.30 17.40
CA MET A 184 17.25 -2.40 18.67
C MET A 184 16.42 -1.87 19.85
N THR A 185 15.69 -0.77 19.66
CA THR A 185 14.87 -0.16 20.71
C THR A 185 13.55 -0.90 20.99
N ARG A 186 13.29 -2.02 20.31
CA ARG A 186 12.11 -2.85 20.59
C ARG A 186 12.32 -3.82 21.75
N ALA A 187 13.55 -4.05 22.17
CA ALA A 187 13.86 -4.89 23.32
C ALA A 187 13.62 -4.12 24.64
N ARG A 188 12.92 -4.78 25.57
CA ARG A 188 12.75 -4.27 26.95
C ARG A 188 13.92 -4.68 27.85
N GLU A 189 14.53 -5.81 27.54
CA GLU A 189 15.70 -6.34 28.25
C GLU A 189 16.81 -6.58 27.23
N THR A 190 18.05 -6.25 27.62
CA THR A 190 19.26 -6.46 26.80
C THR A 190 19.83 -7.84 26.99
#